data_28e60a58ecdb392148c7b3d9e8d4212d
#
_entry.id   28e60a58ecdb392148c7b3d9e8d4212d
#
_cell.length_a   1.000
_cell.length_b   1.000
_cell.length_c   1.000
_cell.angle_alpha   90.00
_cell.angle_beta   90.00
_cell.angle_gamma   90.00
#
_symmetry.space_group_name_H-M   'P 1'
#
loop_
_entity.id
_entity.type
_entity.pdbx_description
1 polymer ?
#
loop_
_entity_poly.entity_id
_entity_poly.type
_entity_poly.pdbx_seq_one_letter_code
_entity_poly.pdbx_strand_id
1 'polypeptide(L)'
;LNARLDAAVPGLLDAKAAIEMACVDLTARALGIPVHAYLGGALKERLTFNAWIGIVSPGEAAAEAGKWLERGFRSAKIKVGGGIEADRERVRSVREAVGGGMALRIDANAGYDAENALKLLRMVEPFELQLFEQPVPADDLDGMARVRREAGGVPIMADESILDHASLVAVIRAQAADIVKLKVMKQGGFHRTSAMLATAEAAGIRCVIGHGFGLGVNTMAEVMLAATSTNVMDGLECVGPLKTADDIVTEKIDLGSGVLALPPGPGLGVALDEAKLARYRFA
;
A
#
# COMPACT_ATOMS: atom_id res chain seq x y z
N LEU A 1 25.54 -0.88 -3.89
CA LEU A 1 24.68 -0.72 -5.05
C LEU A 1 24.03 0.65 -5.05
N ASN A 2 23.17 1.01 -4.08
CA ASN A 2 22.37 2.23 -4.06
C ASN A 2 23.18 3.52 -4.22
N ALA A 3 24.30 3.67 -3.49
CA ALA A 3 25.19 4.83 -3.64
C ALA A 3 25.75 4.97 -5.08
N ARG A 4 26.02 3.85 -5.78
CA ARG A 4 26.47 3.87 -7.18
C ARG A 4 25.34 4.28 -8.13
N LEU A 5 24.12 3.81 -7.88
CA LEU A 5 22.94 4.20 -8.66
C LEU A 5 22.63 5.70 -8.48
N ASP A 6 22.78 6.22 -7.26
CA ASP A 6 22.56 7.64 -6.97
C ASP A 6 23.59 8.54 -7.65
N ALA A 7 24.86 8.10 -7.63
CA ALA A 7 25.93 8.83 -8.31
C ALA A 7 25.79 8.81 -9.84
N ALA A 8 25.19 7.75 -10.42
CA ALA A 8 24.99 7.63 -11.86
C ALA A 8 23.84 8.50 -12.37
N VAL A 9 22.70 8.49 -11.65
CA VAL A 9 21.49 9.23 -12.08
C VAL A 9 20.73 9.73 -10.84
N PRO A 10 20.44 11.03 -10.71
CA PRO A 10 19.59 11.53 -9.63
C PRO A 10 18.12 11.13 -9.85
N GLY A 11 17.37 10.95 -8.77
CA GLY A 11 15.94 10.57 -8.84
C GLY A 11 15.74 9.13 -9.36
N LEU A 12 14.71 8.92 -10.18
CA LEU A 12 14.34 7.62 -10.80
C LEU A 12 14.28 6.46 -9.79
N LEU A 13 13.63 6.67 -8.65
CA LEU A 13 13.60 5.71 -7.55
C LEU A 13 12.96 4.37 -7.97
N ASP A 14 11.95 4.38 -8.81
CA ASP A 14 11.29 3.21 -9.36
C ASP A 14 12.22 2.34 -10.21
N ALA A 15 13.00 2.95 -11.11
CA ALA A 15 14.02 2.24 -11.89
C ALA A 15 15.14 1.68 -11.00
N LYS A 16 15.57 2.44 -10.00
CA LYS A 16 16.55 1.97 -9.01
C LYS A 16 16.01 0.83 -8.18
N ALA A 17 14.71 0.89 -7.81
CA ALA A 17 14.04 -0.20 -7.11
C ALA A 17 14.05 -1.49 -7.93
N ALA A 18 13.77 -1.43 -9.22
CA ALA A 18 13.79 -2.61 -10.09
C ALA A 18 15.17 -3.28 -10.11
N ILE A 19 16.24 -2.49 -10.23
CA ILE A 19 17.63 -3.01 -10.22
C ILE A 19 17.98 -3.58 -8.84
N GLU A 20 17.62 -2.89 -7.78
CA GLU A 20 17.94 -3.33 -6.41
C GLU A 20 17.15 -4.59 -6.02
N MET A 21 15.86 -4.67 -6.36
CA MET A 21 15.06 -5.87 -6.16
C MET A 21 15.62 -7.08 -6.90
N ALA A 22 16.06 -6.90 -8.14
CA ALA A 22 16.72 -7.97 -8.91
C ALA A 22 18.02 -8.44 -8.26
N CYS A 23 18.85 -7.52 -7.75
CA CYS A 23 20.09 -7.86 -7.03
C CYS A 23 19.80 -8.59 -5.70
N VAL A 24 18.78 -8.17 -4.97
CA VAL A 24 18.37 -8.82 -3.71
C VAL A 24 17.81 -10.22 -3.99
N ASP A 25 16.95 -10.38 -4.99
CA ASP A 25 16.40 -11.68 -5.40
C ASP A 25 17.53 -12.65 -5.82
N LEU A 26 18.46 -12.17 -6.67
CA LEU A 26 19.62 -12.95 -7.10
C LEU A 26 20.50 -13.39 -5.91
N THR A 27 20.76 -12.48 -4.98
CA THR A 27 21.57 -12.79 -3.78
C THR A 27 20.88 -13.80 -2.89
N ALA A 28 19.57 -13.62 -2.63
CA ALA A 28 18.80 -14.54 -1.81
C ALA A 28 18.72 -15.94 -2.46
N ARG A 29 18.54 -16.01 -3.78
CA ARG A 29 18.60 -17.28 -4.54
C ARG A 29 19.97 -17.95 -4.45
N ALA A 30 21.04 -17.20 -4.60
CA ALA A 30 22.42 -17.73 -4.49
C ALA A 30 22.72 -18.30 -3.10
N LEU A 31 22.11 -17.72 -2.05
CA LEU A 31 22.20 -18.19 -0.67
C LEU A 31 21.21 -19.34 -0.35
N GLY A 32 20.28 -19.65 -1.24
CA GLY A 32 19.25 -20.66 -1.02
C GLY A 32 18.17 -20.25 0.01
N ILE A 33 17.98 -18.95 0.25
CA ILE A 33 17.02 -18.43 1.24
C ILE A 33 15.97 -17.51 0.61
N PRO A 34 14.76 -17.37 1.19
CA PRO A 34 13.79 -16.38 0.74
C PRO A 34 14.25 -14.96 1.05
N VAL A 35 13.74 -13.97 0.29
CA VAL A 35 14.11 -12.55 0.48
C VAL A 35 13.80 -12.05 1.89
N HIS A 36 12.67 -12.43 2.50
CA HIS A 36 12.38 -12.03 3.88
C HIS A 36 13.47 -12.50 4.87
N ALA A 37 14.05 -13.69 4.66
CA ALA A 37 15.15 -14.19 5.51
C ALA A 37 16.44 -13.38 5.29
N TYR A 38 16.71 -12.98 4.04
CA TYR A 38 17.81 -12.07 3.72
C TYR A 38 17.64 -10.69 4.38
N LEU A 39 16.39 -10.23 4.54
CA LEU A 39 16.07 -8.95 5.18
C LEU A 39 15.99 -9.01 6.70
N GLY A 40 16.30 -10.15 7.34
CA GLY A 40 16.34 -10.29 8.81
C GLY A 40 15.37 -11.31 9.39
N GLY A 41 14.51 -11.90 8.57
CA GLY A 41 13.57 -12.95 8.98
C GLY A 41 12.11 -12.51 8.97
N ALA A 42 11.21 -13.48 8.85
CA ALA A 42 9.78 -13.22 8.91
C ALA A 42 9.28 -13.20 10.36
N LEU A 43 8.50 -12.18 10.68
CA LEU A 43 7.71 -12.06 11.91
C LEU A 43 6.22 -12.39 11.66
N LYS A 44 5.82 -12.50 10.40
CA LYS A 44 4.48 -12.88 9.95
C LYS A 44 4.61 -13.94 8.86
N GLU A 45 3.99 -15.09 9.05
CA GLU A 45 3.98 -16.20 8.07
C GLU A 45 2.81 -16.10 7.07
N ARG A 46 1.79 -15.34 7.44
CA ARG A 46 0.58 -15.11 6.63
C ARG A 46 0.29 -13.62 6.58
N LEU A 47 0.09 -13.10 5.39
CA LEU A 47 -0.21 -11.70 5.13
C LEU A 47 -1.66 -11.57 4.68
N THR A 48 -2.36 -10.56 5.20
CA THR A 48 -3.72 -10.23 4.79
C THR A 48 -3.70 -9.07 3.79
N PHE A 49 -4.68 -9.03 2.91
CA PHE A 49 -4.79 -8.02 1.86
C PHE A 49 -6.06 -7.21 2.01
N ASN A 50 -5.97 -5.96 1.57
CA ASN A 50 -7.05 -5.01 1.57
C ASN A 50 -7.73 -4.99 0.20
N ALA A 51 -9.06 -5.09 0.16
CA ALA A 51 -9.83 -4.95 -1.07
C ALA A 51 -9.79 -3.50 -1.59
N TRP A 52 -10.08 -3.31 -2.88
CA TRP A 52 -10.08 -2.00 -3.49
C TRP A 52 -11.43 -1.74 -4.15
N ILE A 53 -12.01 -0.56 -3.92
CA ILE A 53 -13.26 -0.08 -4.49
C ILE A 53 -13.01 1.27 -5.14
N GLY A 54 -13.28 1.39 -6.43
CA GLY A 54 -13.06 2.59 -7.22
C GLY A 54 -14.07 3.71 -6.95
N ILE A 55 -13.91 4.82 -7.69
CA ILE A 55 -14.93 5.87 -7.78
C ILE A 55 -16.01 5.37 -8.74
N VAL A 56 -16.99 4.69 -8.18
CA VAL A 56 -18.17 4.13 -8.87
C VAL A 56 -19.44 4.58 -8.16
N SER A 57 -20.60 4.26 -8.70
CA SER A 57 -21.88 4.57 -8.04
C SER A 57 -21.98 3.86 -6.67
N PRO A 58 -22.76 4.40 -5.71
CA PRO A 58 -22.94 3.80 -4.40
C PRO A 58 -23.41 2.34 -4.46
N GLY A 59 -24.33 2.00 -5.37
CA GLY A 59 -24.83 0.64 -5.53
C GLY A 59 -23.76 -0.32 -6.08
N GLU A 60 -22.95 0.11 -7.04
CA GLU A 60 -21.82 -0.68 -7.57
C GLU A 60 -20.76 -0.90 -6.48
N ALA A 61 -20.44 0.15 -5.71
CA ALA A 61 -19.48 0.05 -4.60
C ALA A 61 -19.94 -0.94 -3.53
N ALA A 62 -21.22 -0.89 -3.15
CA ALA A 62 -21.82 -1.84 -2.21
C ALA A 62 -21.77 -3.28 -2.72
N ALA A 63 -22.13 -3.49 -3.98
CA ALA A 63 -22.08 -4.82 -4.61
C ALA A 63 -20.65 -5.37 -4.71
N GLU A 64 -19.68 -4.52 -5.04
CA GLU A 64 -18.28 -4.90 -5.10
C GLU A 64 -17.73 -5.25 -3.70
N ALA A 65 -18.05 -4.45 -2.68
CA ALA A 65 -17.65 -4.70 -1.30
C ALA A 65 -18.22 -6.03 -0.77
N GLY A 66 -19.49 -6.34 -1.07
CA GLY A 66 -20.11 -7.62 -0.72
C GLY A 66 -19.34 -8.82 -1.31
N LYS A 67 -19.00 -8.76 -2.61
CA LYS A 67 -18.20 -9.80 -3.25
C LYS A 67 -16.82 -9.99 -2.62
N TRP A 68 -16.16 -8.90 -2.20
CA TRP A 68 -14.87 -8.98 -1.51
C TRP A 68 -15.00 -9.62 -0.12
N LEU A 69 -16.06 -9.27 0.62
CA LEU A 69 -16.36 -9.87 1.93
C LEU A 69 -16.61 -11.38 1.80
N GLU A 70 -17.42 -11.81 0.83
CA GLU A 70 -17.70 -13.22 0.53
C GLU A 70 -16.42 -14.00 0.18
N ARG A 71 -15.49 -13.37 -0.55
CA ARG A 71 -14.18 -13.94 -0.90
C ARG A 71 -13.22 -14.07 0.29
N GLY A 72 -13.53 -13.47 1.43
CA GLY A 72 -12.71 -13.58 2.64
C GLY A 72 -11.94 -12.33 3.04
N PHE A 73 -12.00 -11.24 2.26
CA PHE A 73 -11.36 -9.97 2.62
C PHE A 73 -12.01 -9.38 3.89
N ARG A 74 -11.20 -8.78 4.75
CA ARG A 74 -11.64 -8.19 6.03
C ARG A 74 -11.33 -6.69 6.14
N SER A 75 -10.80 -6.11 5.09
CA SER A 75 -10.68 -4.65 4.94
C SER A 75 -10.88 -4.24 3.48
N ALA A 76 -11.37 -3.03 3.27
CA ALA A 76 -11.56 -2.47 1.95
C ALA A 76 -11.20 -0.98 1.95
N LYS A 77 -10.54 -0.54 0.87
CA LYS A 77 -10.23 0.86 0.60
C LYS A 77 -11.19 1.40 -0.46
N ILE A 78 -11.92 2.45 -0.11
CA ILE A 78 -12.91 3.12 -0.95
C ILE A 78 -12.28 4.41 -1.48
N LYS A 79 -12.24 4.58 -2.79
CA LYS A 79 -11.77 5.84 -3.40
C LYS A 79 -12.81 6.94 -3.21
N VAL A 80 -12.31 8.09 -2.74
CA VAL A 80 -13.04 9.35 -2.55
C VAL A 80 -12.28 10.50 -3.25
N GLY A 81 -12.76 11.73 -3.15
CA GLY A 81 -12.14 12.89 -3.84
C GLY A 81 -12.92 13.35 -5.07
N GLY A 82 -14.06 12.71 -5.37
CA GLY A 82 -14.93 13.07 -6.49
C GLY A 82 -16.05 14.04 -6.14
N GLY A 83 -16.26 14.32 -4.83
CA GLY A 83 -17.29 15.21 -4.32
C GLY A 83 -17.89 14.69 -3.02
N ILE A 84 -17.97 15.56 -2.03
CA ILE A 84 -18.25 15.19 -0.63
C ILE A 84 -19.52 14.37 -0.46
N GLU A 85 -20.63 14.81 -1.08
CA GLU A 85 -21.93 14.11 -0.91
C GLU A 85 -21.92 12.74 -1.60
N ALA A 86 -21.36 12.65 -2.81
CA ALA A 86 -21.24 11.39 -3.54
C ALA A 86 -20.29 10.41 -2.82
N ASP A 87 -19.21 10.93 -2.26
CA ASP A 87 -18.23 10.12 -1.53
C ASP A 87 -18.79 9.62 -0.20
N ARG A 88 -19.53 10.49 0.55
CA ARG A 88 -20.29 10.08 1.74
C ARG A 88 -21.26 8.94 1.40
N GLU A 89 -22.03 9.10 0.34
CA GLU A 89 -23.05 8.14 -0.04
C GLU A 89 -22.43 6.79 -0.46
N ARG A 90 -21.30 6.82 -1.14
CA ARG A 90 -20.51 5.63 -1.47
C ARG A 90 -20.03 4.90 -0.23
N VAL A 91 -19.44 5.62 0.74
CA VAL A 91 -18.97 5.05 2.01
C VAL A 91 -20.13 4.45 2.81
N ARG A 92 -21.27 5.17 2.89
CA ARG A 92 -22.48 4.69 3.54
C ARG A 92 -22.96 3.37 2.96
N SER A 93 -23.11 3.32 1.62
CA SER A 93 -23.60 2.13 0.93
C SER A 93 -22.70 0.92 1.10
N VAL A 94 -21.37 1.14 1.11
CA VAL A 94 -20.39 0.08 1.39
C VAL A 94 -20.55 -0.41 2.84
N ARG A 95 -20.63 0.50 3.83
CA ARG A 95 -20.81 0.10 5.23
C ARG A 95 -22.11 -0.68 5.44
N GLU A 96 -23.21 -0.25 4.85
CA GLU A 96 -24.49 -0.96 4.92
C GLU A 96 -24.39 -2.38 4.32
N ALA A 97 -23.66 -2.55 3.22
CA ALA A 97 -23.50 -3.85 2.56
C ALA A 97 -22.62 -4.83 3.35
N VAL A 98 -21.56 -4.35 4.01
CA VAL A 98 -20.59 -5.23 4.68
C VAL A 98 -20.78 -5.27 6.21
N GLY A 99 -21.59 -4.41 6.77
CA GLY A 99 -21.78 -4.30 8.22
C GLY A 99 -20.46 -4.15 8.96
N GLY A 100 -20.30 -4.81 10.09
CA GLY A 100 -19.03 -4.90 10.85
C GLY A 100 -18.02 -5.91 10.29
N GLY A 101 -18.31 -6.59 9.19
CA GLY A 101 -17.48 -7.66 8.62
C GLY A 101 -16.19 -7.18 7.96
N MET A 102 -16.08 -5.89 7.66
CA MET A 102 -14.89 -5.26 7.06
C MET A 102 -14.49 -3.97 7.76
N ALA A 103 -13.19 -3.78 7.98
CA ALA A 103 -12.61 -2.48 8.29
C ALA A 103 -12.60 -1.62 7.00
N LEU A 104 -13.11 -0.39 7.08
CA LEU A 104 -13.18 0.51 5.93
C LEU A 104 -12.11 1.58 5.99
N ARG A 105 -11.41 1.75 4.88
CA ARG A 105 -10.43 2.82 4.62
C ARG A 105 -10.98 3.71 3.52
N ILE A 106 -10.70 5.00 3.57
CA ILE A 106 -10.95 5.90 2.45
C ILE A 106 -9.65 6.50 1.95
N ASP A 107 -9.58 6.80 0.65
CA ASP A 107 -8.39 7.34 0.00
C ASP A 107 -8.81 8.43 -0.99
N ALA A 108 -8.39 9.67 -0.70
CA ALA A 108 -8.70 10.83 -1.51
C ALA A 108 -7.68 11.11 -2.62
N ASN A 109 -6.53 10.45 -2.61
CA ASN A 109 -5.42 10.74 -3.52
C ASN A 109 -5.16 12.26 -3.69
N ALA A 110 -5.06 12.97 -2.56
CA ALA A 110 -4.86 14.43 -2.49
C ALA A 110 -6.03 15.27 -3.08
N GLY A 111 -7.23 14.72 -3.16
CA GLY A 111 -8.37 15.32 -3.87
C GLY A 111 -9.13 16.39 -3.09
N TYR A 112 -8.79 16.67 -1.83
CA TYR A 112 -9.45 17.69 -1.01
C TYR A 112 -8.46 18.76 -0.55
N ASP A 113 -8.99 19.88 -0.09
CA ASP A 113 -8.34 20.76 0.88
C ASP A 113 -8.69 20.31 2.31
N ALA A 114 -8.03 20.90 3.32
CA ALA A 114 -8.23 20.51 4.71
C ALA A 114 -9.67 20.72 5.21
N GLU A 115 -10.37 21.75 4.74
CA GLU A 115 -11.74 22.06 5.14
C GLU A 115 -12.72 21.00 4.60
N ASN A 116 -12.61 20.69 3.32
CA ASN A 116 -13.44 19.68 2.67
C ASN A 116 -13.16 18.27 3.19
N ALA A 117 -11.90 17.93 3.47
CA ALA A 117 -11.52 16.67 4.11
C ALA A 117 -12.19 16.52 5.49
N LEU A 118 -12.12 17.57 6.33
CA LEU A 118 -12.78 17.60 7.65
C LEU A 118 -14.30 17.57 7.53
N LYS A 119 -14.88 18.22 6.52
CA LYS A 119 -16.32 18.13 6.26
C LYS A 119 -16.73 16.70 5.93
N LEU A 120 -16.01 16.02 5.04
CA LEU A 120 -16.27 14.60 4.73
C LEU A 120 -16.15 13.74 5.99
N LEU A 121 -15.07 13.88 6.77
CA LEU A 121 -14.87 13.10 8.00
C LEU A 121 -16.05 13.20 8.96
N ARG A 122 -16.58 14.40 9.20
CA ARG A 122 -17.78 14.58 10.03
C ARG A 122 -19.01 13.87 9.48
N MET A 123 -19.16 13.81 8.15
CA MET A 123 -20.30 13.16 7.51
C MET A 123 -20.21 11.64 7.49
N VAL A 124 -18.99 11.08 7.54
CA VAL A 124 -18.74 9.63 7.53
C VAL A 124 -18.41 9.05 8.90
N GLU A 125 -18.39 9.89 9.95
CA GLU A 125 -18.16 9.46 11.34
C GLU A 125 -18.99 8.22 11.75
N PRO A 126 -20.31 8.15 11.43
CA PRO A 126 -21.13 6.99 11.81
C PRO A 126 -20.71 5.68 11.13
N PHE A 127 -19.83 5.75 10.14
CA PHE A 127 -19.40 4.56 9.37
C PHE A 127 -18.07 3.98 9.86
N GLU A 128 -17.52 4.45 10.96
CA GLU A 128 -16.37 3.89 11.69
C GLU A 128 -15.19 3.53 10.79
N LEU A 129 -14.50 4.56 10.26
CA LEU A 129 -13.36 4.37 9.39
C LEU A 129 -12.12 3.87 10.14
N GLN A 130 -11.39 2.94 9.56
CA GLN A 130 -10.09 2.50 10.05
C GLN A 130 -9.00 3.55 9.84
N LEU A 131 -9.03 4.26 8.70
CA LEU A 131 -8.11 5.36 8.36
C LEU A 131 -8.62 6.18 7.17
N PHE A 132 -8.05 7.38 7.02
CA PHE A 132 -8.20 8.23 5.85
C PHE A 132 -6.83 8.50 5.22
N GLU A 133 -6.64 8.01 3.99
CA GLU A 133 -5.40 8.13 3.23
C GLU A 133 -5.40 9.43 2.41
N GLN A 134 -4.27 10.15 2.48
CA GLN A 134 -3.91 11.35 1.73
C GLN A 134 -5.08 12.29 1.40
N PRO A 135 -5.66 12.92 2.40
CA PRO A 135 -6.81 13.82 2.22
C PRO A 135 -6.49 15.07 1.39
N VAL A 136 -5.27 15.63 1.52
CA VAL A 136 -4.85 16.92 0.96
C VAL A 136 -3.62 16.77 0.06
N PRO A 137 -3.25 17.80 -0.77
CA PRO A 137 -2.07 17.77 -1.61
C PRO A 137 -0.80 17.30 -0.88
N ALA A 138 0.10 16.65 -1.61
CA ALA A 138 1.29 16.00 -1.06
C ALA A 138 2.25 16.96 -0.32
N ASP A 139 2.31 18.20 -0.74
CA ASP A 139 3.13 19.28 -0.19
C ASP A 139 2.44 20.12 0.90
N ASP A 140 1.12 19.93 1.11
CA ASP A 140 0.36 20.62 2.17
C ASP A 140 0.46 19.87 3.51
N LEU A 141 1.66 19.85 4.10
CA LEU A 141 1.87 19.19 5.39
C LEU A 141 1.15 19.91 6.55
N ASP A 142 0.94 21.21 6.47
CA ASP A 142 0.19 21.97 7.48
C ASP A 142 -1.30 21.61 7.43
N GLY A 143 -1.88 21.55 6.23
CA GLY A 143 -3.25 21.05 6.01
C GLY A 143 -3.43 19.62 6.48
N MET A 144 -2.47 18.75 6.18
CA MET A 144 -2.46 17.36 6.63
C MET A 144 -2.42 17.25 8.16
N ALA A 145 -1.54 18.03 8.82
CA ALA A 145 -1.44 18.10 10.28
C ALA A 145 -2.71 18.66 10.92
N ARG A 146 -3.37 19.64 10.28
CA ARG A 146 -4.67 20.16 10.72
C ARG A 146 -5.75 19.07 10.63
N VAL A 147 -5.86 18.38 9.48
CA VAL A 147 -6.82 17.29 9.33
C VAL A 147 -6.61 16.21 10.39
N ARG A 148 -5.34 15.81 10.62
CA ARG A 148 -5.01 14.84 11.67
C ARG A 148 -5.49 15.24 13.06
N ARG A 149 -5.24 16.50 13.47
CA ARG A 149 -5.66 16.99 14.80
C ARG A 149 -7.17 17.04 14.98
N GLU A 150 -7.90 17.34 13.89
CA GLU A 150 -9.34 17.60 13.92
C GLU A 150 -10.17 16.40 13.41
N ALA A 151 -9.53 15.25 13.11
CA ALA A 151 -10.14 14.08 12.47
C ALA A 151 -11.08 13.26 13.38
N GLY A 152 -11.36 13.70 14.62
CA GLY A 152 -12.29 13.00 15.51
C GLY A 152 -11.85 11.57 15.90
N GLY A 153 -10.55 11.28 15.83
CA GLY A 153 -9.99 9.97 16.17
C GLY A 153 -9.80 9.02 14.96
N VAL A 154 -10.18 9.42 13.76
CA VAL A 154 -9.87 8.66 12.54
C VAL A 154 -8.37 8.85 12.21
N PRO A 155 -7.56 7.78 12.16
CA PRO A 155 -6.14 7.89 11.83
C PRO A 155 -5.94 8.42 10.40
N ILE A 156 -4.98 9.35 10.23
CA ILE A 156 -4.62 9.92 8.94
C ILE A 156 -3.37 9.23 8.39
N MET A 157 -3.43 8.77 7.15
CA MET A 157 -2.32 8.12 6.46
C MET A 157 -1.74 9.00 5.35
N ALA A 158 -0.41 9.14 5.33
CA ALA A 158 0.32 9.81 4.28
C ALA A 158 0.80 8.79 3.24
N ASP A 159 0.48 8.99 1.95
CA ASP A 159 1.00 8.24 0.79
C ASP A 159 1.78 9.15 -0.15
N GLU A 160 1.12 10.05 -0.86
CA GLU A 160 1.77 10.93 -1.85
C GLU A 160 2.79 11.86 -1.21
N SER A 161 2.62 12.22 0.05
CA SER A 161 3.59 13.01 0.83
C SER A 161 4.88 12.25 1.17
N ILE A 162 4.93 10.92 0.98
CA ILE A 162 6.10 10.08 1.31
C ILE A 162 6.78 9.60 0.03
N LEU A 163 7.81 10.28 -0.40
CA LEU A 163 8.60 9.89 -1.57
C LEU A 163 9.91 9.21 -1.17
N ASP A 164 10.61 9.77 -0.21
CA ASP A 164 11.92 9.33 0.26
C ASP A 164 12.07 9.52 1.78
N HIS A 165 13.25 9.23 2.31
CA HIS A 165 13.51 9.36 3.74
C HIS A 165 13.39 10.80 4.25
N ALA A 166 13.75 11.80 3.43
CA ALA A 166 13.65 13.20 3.82
C ALA A 166 12.19 13.64 3.97
N SER A 167 11.33 13.25 3.03
CA SER A 167 9.89 13.52 3.08
C SER A 167 9.21 12.78 4.24
N LEU A 168 9.62 11.55 4.57
CA LEU A 168 9.16 10.86 5.78
C LEU A 168 9.50 11.66 7.04
N VAL A 169 10.75 12.12 7.17
CA VAL A 169 11.17 12.95 8.31
C VAL A 169 10.38 14.27 8.38
N ALA A 170 10.07 14.88 7.23
CA ALA A 170 9.25 16.09 7.17
C ALA A 170 7.82 15.83 7.69
N VAL A 171 7.18 14.74 7.27
CA VAL A 171 5.84 14.33 7.76
C VAL A 171 5.86 14.06 9.27
N ILE A 172 6.90 13.39 9.78
CA ILE A 172 7.08 13.13 11.23
C ILE A 172 7.20 14.46 12.00
N ARG A 173 8.06 15.36 11.55
CA ARG A 173 8.28 16.67 12.21
C ARG A 173 7.03 17.55 12.20
N ALA A 174 6.29 17.54 11.10
CA ALA A 174 5.02 18.27 10.98
C ALA A 174 3.89 17.62 11.78
N GLN A 175 4.09 16.41 12.32
CA GLN A 175 3.02 15.60 12.94
C GLN A 175 1.82 15.43 11.99
N ALA A 176 2.09 15.25 10.70
CA ALA A 176 1.08 15.30 9.64
C ALA A 176 0.33 13.98 9.43
N ALA A 177 0.78 12.86 10.00
CA ALA A 177 0.16 11.56 9.84
C ALA A 177 0.31 10.67 11.08
N ASP A 178 -0.62 9.71 11.25
CA ASP A 178 -0.57 8.62 12.25
C ASP A 178 -0.02 7.34 11.62
N ILE A 179 -0.16 7.22 10.31
CA ILE A 179 0.23 6.07 9.50
C ILE A 179 0.96 6.59 8.26
N VAL A 180 1.96 5.85 7.80
CA VAL A 180 2.63 6.13 6.52
C VAL A 180 2.51 4.94 5.59
N LYS A 181 2.34 5.23 4.30
CA LYS A 181 2.33 4.20 3.27
C LYS A 181 3.68 4.12 2.58
N LEU A 182 4.28 2.94 2.64
CA LEU A 182 5.54 2.64 2.00
C LEU A 182 5.34 1.65 0.84
N LYS A 183 6.13 1.80 -0.22
CA LYS A 183 6.10 0.98 -1.44
C LYS A 183 7.53 0.72 -1.87
N VAL A 184 7.97 -0.54 -1.94
CA VAL A 184 9.35 -0.89 -2.31
C VAL A 184 9.78 -0.20 -3.61
N MET A 185 8.88 -0.17 -4.59
CA MET A 185 9.14 0.48 -5.88
C MET A 185 9.29 2.01 -5.76
N LYS A 186 8.42 2.68 -5.00
CA LYS A 186 8.39 4.15 -4.91
C LYS A 186 9.58 4.70 -4.14
N GLN A 187 10.02 4.02 -3.09
CA GLN A 187 11.12 4.43 -2.23
C GLN A 187 12.51 3.99 -2.74
N GLY A 188 12.61 3.27 -3.85
CA GLY A 188 13.88 2.93 -4.47
C GLY A 188 14.50 1.62 -3.98
N GLY A 189 13.69 0.64 -3.60
CA GLY A 189 14.11 -0.72 -3.27
C GLY A 189 13.98 -1.08 -1.79
N PHE A 190 14.32 -2.32 -1.46
CA PHE A 190 14.20 -2.91 -0.12
C PHE A 190 15.00 -2.16 0.94
N HIS A 191 16.25 -1.84 0.65
CA HIS A 191 17.16 -1.22 1.63
C HIS A 191 16.62 0.12 2.12
N ARG A 192 16.18 0.98 1.19
CA ARG A 192 15.63 2.30 1.54
C ARG A 192 14.30 2.16 2.27
N THR A 193 13.42 1.30 1.78
CA THR A 193 12.10 1.10 2.38
C THR A 193 12.21 0.49 3.77
N SER A 194 13.14 -0.44 4.00
CA SER A 194 13.42 -1.00 5.34
C SER A 194 13.93 0.06 6.31
N ALA A 195 14.83 0.95 5.87
CA ALA A 195 15.31 2.05 6.68
C ALA A 195 14.19 3.05 7.04
N MET A 196 13.29 3.34 6.09
CA MET A 196 12.11 4.18 6.34
C MET A 196 11.12 3.51 7.29
N LEU A 197 10.91 2.20 7.15
CA LEU A 197 10.06 1.42 8.06
C LEU A 197 10.57 1.48 9.50
N ALA A 198 11.88 1.30 9.71
CA ALA A 198 12.51 1.42 11.03
C ALA A 198 12.41 2.84 11.62
N THR A 199 12.53 3.88 10.76
CA THR A 199 12.37 5.28 11.18
C THR A 199 10.94 5.58 11.60
N ALA A 200 9.95 5.10 10.84
CA ALA A 200 8.53 5.25 11.21
C ALA A 200 8.21 4.54 12.52
N GLU A 201 8.72 3.31 12.71
CA GLU A 201 8.57 2.54 13.96
C GLU A 201 9.17 3.28 15.16
N ALA A 202 10.40 3.80 15.03
CA ALA A 202 11.06 4.58 16.07
C ALA A 202 10.31 5.89 16.41
N ALA A 203 9.56 6.44 15.47
CA ALA A 203 8.69 7.61 15.67
C ALA A 203 7.29 7.25 16.20
N GLY A 204 6.97 5.97 16.44
CA GLY A 204 5.65 5.51 16.88
C GLY A 204 4.59 5.55 15.80
N ILE A 205 4.98 5.62 14.52
CA ILE A 205 4.08 5.70 13.35
C ILE A 205 3.95 4.31 12.73
N ARG A 206 2.71 3.84 12.54
CA ARG A 206 2.43 2.57 11.87
C ARG A 206 2.64 2.68 10.35
N CYS A 207 2.85 1.55 9.70
CA CYS A 207 3.05 1.50 8.26
C CYS A 207 1.99 0.64 7.57
N VAL A 208 1.56 1.06 6.39
CA VAL A 208 0.86 0.21 5.41
C VAL A 208 1.82 -0.01 4.24
N ILE A 209 1.93 -1.25 3.78
CA ILE A 209 2.71 -1.58 2.60
C ILE A 209 1.76 -1.81 1.42
N GLY A 210 2.09 -1.25 0.26
CA GLY A 210 1.29 -1.49 -0.92
C GLY A 210 1.65 -0.66 -2.12
N HIS A 211 1.12 -1.06 -3.27
CA HIS A 211 1.27 -0.39 -4.56
C HIS A 211 -0.07 -0.29 -5.30
N GLY A 212 -0.12 0.45 -6.42
CA GLY A 212 -1.32 0.57 -7.24
C GLY A 212 -1.59 -0.67 -8.10
N PHE A 213 -0.77 -0.88 -9.16
CA PHE A 213 -0.97 -1.89 -10.19
C PHE A 213 0.29 -2.74 -10.43
N GLY A 214 1.12 -2.96 -9.42
CA GLY A 214 2.31 -3.81 -9.54
C GLY A 214 1.94 -5.24 -9.93
N LEU A 215 2.76 -5.84 -10.78
CA LEU A 215 2.66 -7.25 -11.17
C LEU A 215 3.21 -8.17 -10.06
N GLY A 216 3.19 -9.48 -10.30
CA GLY A 216 3.55 -10.48 -9.31
C GLY A 216 4.93 -10.28 -8.66
N VAL A 217 5.95 -9.90 -9.43
CA VAL A 217 7.30 -9.64 -8.89
C VAL A 217 7.26 -8.51 -7.86
N ASN A 218 6.63 -7.38 -8.20
CA ASN A 218 6.52 -6.24 -7.28
C ASN A 218 5.63 -6.57 -6.08
N THR A 219 4.53 -7.30 -6.30
CA THR A 219 3.66 -7.77 -5.22
C THR A 219 4.41 -8.63 -4.21
N MET A 220 5.23 -9.57 -4.69
CA MET A 220 6.03 -10.42 -3.80
C MET A 220 7.13 -9.64 -3.08
N ALA A 221 7.73 -8.63 -3.71
CA ALA A 221 8.67 -7.74 -3.02
C ALA A 221 8.01 -7.03 -1.83
N GLU A 222 6.81 -6.49 -2.01
CA GLU A 222 6.04 -5.86 -0.93
C GLU A 222 5.68 -6.87 0.18
N VAL A 223 5.25 -8.07 -0.20
CA VAL A 223 4.93 -9.17 0.74
C VAL A 223 6.15 -9.57 1.56
N MET A 224 7.31 -9.78 0.90
CA MET A 224 8.55 -10.16 1.57
C MET A 224 9.01 -9.11 2.59
N LEU A 225 8.91 -7.82 2.24
CA LEU A 225 9.20 -6.74 3.17
C LEU A 225 8.19 -6.66 4.32
N ALA A 226 6.90 -6.71 4.02
CA ALA A 226 5.84 -6.61 5.02
C ALA A 226 5.93 -7.71 6.09
N ALA A 227 6.42 -8.89 5.71
CA ALA A 227 6.60 -10.00 6.62
C ALA A 227 7.66 -9.75 7.71
N THR A 228 8.60 -8.82 7.48
CA THR A 228 9.75 -8.59 8.38
C THR A 228 9.47 -7.64 9.55
N SER A 229 8.27 -7.06 9.64
CA SER A 229 7.98 -6.08 10.71
C SER A 229 6.55 -6.20 11.23
N THR A 230 6.41 -6.17 12.56
CA THR A 230 5.11 -6.05 13.24
C THR A 230 4.55 -4.62 13.18
N ASN A 231 5.36 -3.62 12.80
CA ASN A 231 4.91 -2.24 12.60
C ASN A 231 4.05 -2.08 11.34
N VAL A 232 4.14 -3.02 10.38
CA VAL A 232 3.26 -3.07 9.22
C VAL A 232 1.88 -3.55 9.63
N MET A 233 0.85 -2.77 9.27
CA MET A 233 -0.56 -3.09 9.56
C MET A 233 -1.05 -4.23 8.67
N ASP A 234 -2.04 -4.96 9.15
CA ASP A 234 -2.78 -5.93 8.36
C ASP A 234 -3.61 -5.25 7.26
N GLY A 235 -3.89 -5.99 6.19
CA GLY A 235 -4.54 -5.47 5.01
C GLY A 235 -3.56 -4.73 4.09
N LEU A 236 -2.56 -5.47 3.54
CA LEU A 236 -1.64 -4.96 2.53
C LEU A 236 -2.39 -4.46 1.31
N GLU A 237 -1.91 -3.39 0.70
CA GLU A 237 -2.57 -2.77 -0.45
C GLU A 237 -1.90 -3.11 -1.79
N CYS A 238 -1.20 -4.23 -1.85
CA CYS A 238 -0.52 -4.74 -3.05
C CYS A 238 -1.37 -5.80 -3.78
N VAL A 239 -2.53 -5.38 -4.28
CA VAL A 239 -3.51 -6.25 -4.96
C VAL A 239 -3.45 -6.13 -6.50
N GLY A 240 -2.31 -5.76 -7.06
CA GLY A 240 -2.10 -5.67 -8.52
C GLY A 240 -2.50 -6.93 -9.28
N PRO A 241 -2.13 -8.15 -8.85
CA PRO A 241 -2.54 -9.39 -9.51
C PRO A 241 -4.06 -9.57 -9.64
N LEU A 242 -4.87 -8.95 -8.78
CA LEU A 242 -6.34 -8.98 -8.90
C LEU A 242 -6.90 -7.95 -9.89
N LYS A 243 -6.09 -6.96 -10.27
CA LYS A 243 -6.49 -5.83 -11.14
C LYS A 243 -6.01 -5.99 -12.58
N THR A 244 -5.06 -6.87 -12.83
CA THR A 244 -4.49 -7.12 -14.16
C THR A 244 -5.05 -8.38 -14.77
N ALA A 245 -5.29 -8.36 -16.09
CA ALA A 245 -5.78 -9.50 -16.83
C ALA A 245 -4.73 -10.63 -16.91
N ASP A 246 -3.44 -10.26 -17.01
CA ASP A 246 -2.31 -11.19 -17.06
C ASP A 246 -1.16 -10.68 -16.20
N ASP A 247 -0.14 -11.50 -16.03
CA ASP A 247 1.06 -11.24 -15.23
C ASP A 247 2.29 -11.76 -15.96
N ILE A 248 3.48 -11.33 -15.58
CA ILE A 248 4.77 -11.77 -16.16
C ILE A 248 5.41 -12.93 -15.40
N VAL A 249 4.72 -13.49 -14.41
CA VAL A 249 5.18 -14.66 -13.66
C VAL A 249 4.56 -15.95 -14.22
N THR A 250 5.24 -17.08 -14.01
CA THR A 250 4.79 -18.39 -14.47
C THR A 250 3.47 -18.80 -13.84
N GLU A 251 3.36 -18.59 -12.52
CA GLU A 251 2.14 -18.86 -11.75
C GLU A 251 1.61 -17.55 -11.16
N LYS A 252 0.39 -17.20 -11.52
CA LYS A 252 -0.26 -15.99 -10.99
C LYS A 252 -0.47 -16.14 -9.48
N ILE A 253 -0.10 -15.09 -8.72
CA ILE A 253 -0.26 -15.09 -7.28
C ILE A 253 -1.76 -15.11 -6.94
N ASP A 254 -2.18 -16.11 -6.18
CA ASP A 254 -3.57 -16.22 -5.72
C ASP A 254 -3.79 -15.40 -4.44
N LEU A 255 -4.42 -14.27 -4.61
CA LEU A 255 -4.88 -13.39 -3.53
C LEU A 255 -6.39 -13.53 -3.29
N GLY A 256 -7.02 -14.54 -3.89
CA GLY A 256 -8.48 -14.65 -3.97
C GLY A 256 -9.20 -14.74 -2.63
N SER A 257 -8.55 -15.21 -1.58
CA SER A 257 -9.10 -15.28 -0.22
C SER A 257 -8.76 -14.07 0.67
N GLY A 258 -8.03 -13.09 0.12
CA GLY A 258 -7.51 -11.96 0.92
C GLY A 258 -6.38 -12.33 1.88
N VAL A 259 -5.80 -13.54 1.76
CA VAL A 259 -4.69 -14.02 2.60
C VAL A 259 -3.67 -14.77 1.75
N LEU A 260 -2.39 -14.52 1.97
CA LEU A 260 -1.28 -15.24 1.34
C LEU A 260 -0.32 -15.76 2.41
N ALA A 261 0.02 -17.04 2.35
CA ALA A 261 1.13 -17.60 3.10
C ALA A 261 2.46 -17.26 2.39
N LEU A 262 3.52 -17.02 3.17
CA LEU A 262 4.84 -16.80 2.60
C LEU A 262 5.30 -18.04 1.83
N PRO A 263 5.78 -17.89 0.58
CA PRO A 263 6.33 -19.01 -0.16
C PRO A 263 7.63 -19.50 0.49
N PRO A 264 7.85 -20.82 0.55
CA PRO A 264 9.03 -21.41 1.20
C PRO A 264 10.31 -21.34 0.35
N GLY A 265 10.19 -20.94 -0.93
CA GLY A 265 11.29 -20.99 -1.89
C GLY A 265 12.28 -19.83 -1.76
N PRO A 266 13.49 -19.97 -2.36
CA PRO A 266 14.51 -18.91 -2.34
C PRO A 266 14.10 -17.71 -3.21
N GLY A 267 14.67 -16.56 -2.90
CA GLY A 267 14.40 -15.30 -3.58
C GLY A 267 13.02 -14.76 -3.26
N LEU A 268 12.35 -14.15 -4.23
CA LEU A 268 10.99 -13.60 -4.11
C LEU A 268 9.89 -14.67 -4.10
N GLY A 269 10.23 -15.96 -4.34
CA GLY A 269 9.25 -17.03 -4.38
C GLY A 269 8.38 -17.04 -5.64
N VAL A 270 8.77 -16.30 -6.69
CA VAL A 270 8.13 -16.28 -8.01
C VAL A 270 9.18 -16.49 -9.12
N ALA A 271 8.75 -17.02 -10.25
CA ALA A 271 9.60 -17.18 -11.44
C ALA A 271 9.01 -16.37 -12.60
N LEU A 272 9.88 -15.78 -13.42
CA LEU A 272 9.47 -15.05 -14.61
C LEU A 272 9.08 -16.01 -15.73
N ASP A 273 8.06 -15.63 -16.51
CA ASP A 273 7.66 -16.28 -17.73
C ASP A 273 8.28 -15.55 -18.93
N GLU A 274 9.30 -16.17 -19.54
CA GLU A 274 10.05 -15.57 -20.66
C GLU A 274 9.15 -15.28 -21.88
N ALA A 275 8.15 -16.09 -22.14
CA ALA A 275 7.22 -15.87 -23.25
C ALA A 275 6.33 -14.65 -23.00
N LYS A 276 5.83 -14.49 -21.77
CA LYS A 276 5.06 -13.31 -21.37
C LYS A 276 5.93 -12.05 -21.35
N LEU A 277 7.17 -12.13 -20.88
CA LEU A 277 8.12 -11.03 -20.94
C LEU A 277 8.34 -10.58 -22.38
N ALA A 278 8.58 -11.50 -23.31
CA ALA A 278 8.74 -11.18 -24.72
C ALA A 278 7.47 -10.56 -25.32
N ARG A 279 6.28 -11.06 -24.92
CA ARG A 279 4.97 -10.56 -25.38
C ARG A 279 4.70 -9.12 -24.94
N TYR A 280 5.05 -8.77 -23.71
CA TYR A 280 4.73 -7.46 -23.11
C TYR A 280 5.89 -6.47 -23.17
N ARG A 281 7.00 -6.85 -23.76
CA ARG A 281 8.14 -5.95 -23.96
C ARG A 281 7.80 -4.87 -25.00
N PHE A 282 7.96 -3.62 -24.64
CA PHE A 282 7.91 -2.50 -25.59
C PHE A 282 9.16 -2.55 -26.49
N ALA A 283 8.95 -2.25 -27.79
CA ALA A 283 10.03 -2.17 -28.78
C ALA A 283 10.85 -0.87 -28.58
#